data_ee09d59b40761ed7064d730c8bdc1cff
#
_entry.id   ee09d59b40761ed7064d730c8bdc1cff
#
_cell.length_a   1.000
_cell.length_b   1.000
_cell.length_c   1.000
_cell.angle_alpha   90.00
_cell.angle_beta   90.00
_cell.angle_gamma   90.00
#
_symmetry.space_group_name_H-M   'P 1'
#
loop_
_entity.id
_entity.type
_entity.pdbx_description
1 polymer ?
#
loop_
_entity_poly.entity_id
_entity_poly.type
_entity_poly.pdbx_seq_one_letter_code
_entity_poly.pdbx_strand_id
1 'polypeptide(L)'
;MTRWFEDIVIDEVFDLGAHTFDAHEIVRFATLYDPQYFHLDAEQAKHSHFGGLVASGWHTVSVGHRLMVDTLFAEEERLRGLGQEPGVSGPSPGVNSMDFKVPVRPGDTVRYELVVTDKRKSNSIPGWGLLFNKITAVNQRGELVYRADLVGFSKLRDYKMPLRLKVLLGLTKLPLIGPLLKRGT
;
A
#
# COMPACT_ATOMS: atom_id res chain seq x y z
N MET A 1 -0.58 9.79 6.63
CA MET A 1 -1.67 8.87 6.25
C MET A 1 -2.35 8.19 7.43
N THR A 2 -1.73 8.10 8.59
CA THR A 2 -2.37 7.66 9.84
C THR A 2 -3.18 8.80 10.48
N ARG A 3 -3.97 9.46 9.64
CA ARG A 3 -4.90 10.50 10.03
C ARG A 3 -6.32 9.96 10.01
N TRP A 4 -7.20 10.58 10.77
CA TRP A 4 -8.61 10.29 10.68
C TRP A 4 -9.12 10.63 9.28
N PHE A 5 -10.13 9.92 8.81
CA PHE A 5 -10.70 10.09 7.46
C PHE A 5 -11.02 11.56 7.15
N GLU A 6 -11.52 12.32 8.13
CA GLU A 6 -11.89 13.73 7.99
C GLU A 6 -10.68 14.62 7.69
N ASP A 7 -9.53 14.31 8.29
CA ASP A 7 -8.29 15.12 8.21
C ASP A 7 -7.43 14.85 6.96
N ILE A 8 -7.80 13.83 6.18
CA ILE A 8 -7.06 13.49 4.96
C ILE A 8 -7.47 14.47 3.86
N VAL A 9 -6.48 15.06 3.19
CA VAL A 9 -6.68 16.05 2.13
C VAL A 9 -6.50 15.39 0.77
N ILE A 10 -7.42 15.67 -0.16
CA ILE A 10 -7.29 15.24 -1.57
C ILE A 10 -6.15 16.06 -2.21
N ASP A 11 -5.41 15.42 -3.12
CA ASP A 11 -4.20 15.93 -3.79
C ASP A 11 -3.00 16.17 -2.85
N GLU A 12 -3.09 15.73 -1.59
CA GLU A 12 -1.93 15.71 -0.70
C GLU A 12 -0.92 14.69 -1.19
N VAL A 13 0.33 15.13 -1.35
CA VAL A 13 1.47 14.33 -1.81
C VAL A 13 2.32 13.91 -0.61
N PHE A 14 2.60 12.62 -0.53
CA PHE A 14 3.50 12.03 0.46
C PHE A 14 4.77 11.55 -0.23
N ASP A 15 5.91 12.13 0.11
CA ASP A 15 7.21 11.59 -0.25
C ASP A 15 7.48 10.37 0.62
N LEU A 16 7.57 9.20 -0.01
CA LEU A 16 7.84 7.95 0.69
C LEU A 16 9.33 7.66 0.82
N GLY A 17 10.18 8.47 0.19
CA GLY A 17 11.62 8.30 0.13
C GLY A 17 12.09 7.54 -1.11
N ALA A 18 13.34 7.11 -1.08
CA ALA A 18 14.00 6.47 -2.20
C ALA A 18 14.75 5.21 -1.77
N HIS A 19 14.96 4.29 -2.71
CA HIS A 19 15.71 3.07 -2.52
C HIS A 19 16.65 2.82 -3.71
N THR A 20 17.89 2.40 -3.44
CA THR A 20 18.85 2.03 -4.49
C THR A 20 18.90 0.51 -4.60
N PHE A 21 18.55 0.01 -5.78
CA PHE A 21 18.52 -1.43 -6.06
C PHE A 21 19.91 -1.94 -6.42
N ASP A 22 20.50 -2.82 -5.61
CA ASP A 22 21.76 -3.48 -5.96
C ASP A 22 21.53 -4.86 -6.59
N ALA A 23 22.54 -5.37 -7.30
CA ALA A 23 22.45 -6.64 -8.01
C ALA A 23 22.21 -7.84 -7.06
N HIS A 24 22.81 -7.84 -5.88
CA HIS A 24 22.67 -8.93 -4.91
C HIS A 24 21.24 -8.97 -4.35
N GLU A 25 20.69 -7.81 -4.02
CA GLU A 25 19.30 -7.69 -3.54
C GLU A 25 18.28 -8.14 -4.62
N ILE A 26 18.51 -7.72 -5.87
CA ILE A 26 17.67 -8.13 -7.01
C ILE A 26 17.64 -9.65 -7.14
N VAL A 27 18.82 -10.29 -7.18
CA VAL A 27 18.94 -11.75 -7.29
C VAL A 27 18.33 -12.45 -6.08
N ARG A 28 18.60 -11.94 -4.87
CA ARG A 28 18.04 -12.50 -3.63
C ARG A 28 16.52 -12.50 -3.62
N PHE A 29 15.90 -11.37 -4.00
CA PHE A 29 14.44 -11.29 -4.09
C PHE A 29 13.90 -12.25 -5.13
N ALA A 30 14.50 -12.26 -6.32
CA ALA A 30 14.07 -13.09 -7.42
C ALA A 30 14.17 -14.59 -7.11
N THR A 31 15.24 -15.03 -6.44
CA THR A 31 15.42 -16.43 -6.02
C THR A 31 14.25 -16.93 -5.18
N LEU A 32 13.66 -16.06 -4.36
CA LEU A 32 12.59 -16.44 -3.45
C LEU A 32 11.19 -16.32 -4.07
N TYR A 33 10.98 -15.33 -4.98
CA TYR A 33 9.63 -14.92 -5.36
C TYR A 33 9.38 -14.86 -6.87
N ASP A 34 10.42 -14.73 -7.71
CA ASP A 34 10.26 -14.57 -9.16
C ASP A 34 11.52 -15.09 -9.91
N PRO A 35 11.76 -16.41 -9.92
CA PRO A 35 13.02 -17.00 -10.36
C PRO A 35 13.14 -17.07 -11.90
N GLN A 36 12.86 -15.96 -12.59
CA GLN A 36 13.09 -15.83 -14.03
C GLN A 36 14.57 -15.47 -14.29
N TYR A 37 15.15 -16.06 -15.34
CA TYR A 37 16.60 -15.95 -15.61
C TYR A 37 17.12 -14.52 -15.72
N PHE A 38 16.33 -13.59 -16.25
CA PHE A 38 16.71 -12.18 -16.40
C PHE A 38 16.66 -11.39 -15.06
N HIS A 39 16.17 -12.00 -13.98
CA HIS A 39 16.25 -11.49 -12.61
C HIS A 39 17.32 -12.19 -11.76
N LEU A 40 17.89 -13.31 -12.24
CA LEU A 40 18.80 -14.17 -11.48
C LEU A 40 20.24 -14.10 -11.97
N ASP A 41 20.45 -14.07 -13.28
CA ASP A 41 21.77 -14.27 -13.89
C ASP A 41 22.06 -13.12 -14.87
N ALA A 42 23.08 -12.33 -14.53
CA ALA A 42 23.44 -11.14 -15.31
C ALA A 42 23.94 -11.50 -16.73
N GLU A 43 24.59 -12.65 -16.90
CA GLU A 43 25.10 -13.09 -18.22
C GLU A 43 23.96 -13.57 -19.11
N GLN A 44 23.09 -14.41 -18.58
CA GLN A 44 21.90 -14.86 -19.31
C GLN A 44 20.94 -13.71 -19.64
N ALA A 45 20.78 -12.77 -18.72
CA ALA A 45 19.93 -11.60 -18.88
C ALA A 45 20.33 -10.70 -20.06
N LYS A 46 21.61 -10.70 -20.47
CA LYS A 46 22.08 -9.99 -21.68
C LYS A 46 21.36 -10.44 -22.96
N HIS A 47 20.92 -11.70 -22.98
CA HIS A 47 20.22 -12.30 -24.11
C HIS A 47 18.69 -12.15 -24.03
N SER A 48 18.18 -11.55 -22.95
CA SER A 48 16.76 -11.25 -22.80
C SER A 48 16.38 -9.96 -23.54
N HIS A 49 15.07 -9.72 -23.68
CA HIS A 49 14.55 -8.45 -24.21
C HIS A 49 14.92 -7.23 -23.34
N PHE A 50 15.35 -7.45 -22.08
CA PHE A 50 15.85 -6.38 -21.22
C PHE A 50 17.32 -6.02 -21.47
N GLY A 51 18.10 -6.90 -22.12
CA GLY A 51 19.51 -6.68 -22.45
C GLY A 51 20.44 -6.63 -21.23
N GLY A 52 20.03 -7.18 -20.07
CA GLY A 52 20.78 -7.23 -18.83
C GLY A 52 19.90 -7.49 -17.62
N LEU A 53 20.54 -7.65 -16.45
CA LEU A 53 19.87 -7.92 -15.18
C LEU A 53 18.89 -6.79 -14.83
N VAL A 54 17.67 -7.16 -14.43
CA VAL A 54 16.62 -6.24 -13.98
C VAL A 54 15.93 -6.77 -12.73
N ALA A 55 15.43 -5.87 -11.90
CA ALA A 55 14.61 -6.23 -10.76
C ALA A 55 13.24 -6.76 -11.22
N SER A 56 12.70 -7.73 -10.49
CA SER A 56 11.29 -8.11 -10.62
C SER A 56 10.39 -6.90 -10.35
N GLY A 57 9.30 -6.77 -11.11
CA GLY A 57 8.28 -5.77 -10.81
C GLY A 57 7.74 -5.90 -9.39
N TRP A 58 7.57 -7.11 -8.88
CA TRP A 58 7.16 -7.38 -7.50
C TRP A 58 8.19 -6.90 -6.46
N HIS A 59 9.49 -6.92 -6.78
CA HIS A 59 10.52 -6.34 -5.93
C HIS A 59 10.33 -4.82 -5.81
N THR A 60 10.15 -4.14 -6.95
CA THR A 60 9.87 -2.70 -7.00
C THR A 60 8.63 -2.33 -6.18
N VAL A 61 7.54 -3.10 -6.31
CA VAL A 61 6.31 -2.93 -5.51
C VAL A 61 6.55 -3.14 -4.02
N SER A 62 7.27 -4.22 -3.65
CA SER A 62 7.52 -4.56 -2.24
C SER A 62 8.34 -3.49 -1.52
N VAL A 63 9.35 -2.92 -2.20
CA VAL A 63 10.13 -1.79 -1.68
C VAL A 63 9.23 -0.55 -1.48
N GLY A 64 8.43 -0.18 -2.48
CA GLY A 64 7.51 0.95 -2.36
C GLY A 64 6.48 0.77 -1.24
N HIS A 65 5.96 -0.45 -1.07
CA HIS A 65 5.05 -0.78 0.02
C HIS A 65 5.73 -0.67 1.39
N ARG A 66 6.97 -1.14 1.53
CA ARG A 66 7.75 -1.00 2.75
C ARG A 66 7.95 0.47 3.11
N LEU A 67 8.39 1.31 2.17
CA LEU A 67 8.57 2.74 2.38
C LEU A 67 7.25 3.44 2.78
N MET A 68 6.13 3.05 2.18
CA MET A 68 4.81 3.54 2.55
C MET A 68 4.48 3.20 4.01
N VAL A 69 4.70 1.96 4.45
CA VAL A 69 4.44 1.53 5.83
C VAL A 69 5.35 2.26 6.82
N ASP A 70 6.63 2.43 6.50
CA ASP A 70 7.57 3.18 7.33
C ASP A 70 7.15 4.66 7.49
N THR A 71 6.66 5.28 6.40
CA THR A 71 6.11 6.64 6.43
C THR A 71 4.86 6.73 7.30
N LEU A 72 3.98 5.71 7.26
CA LEU A 72 2.81 5.63 8.14
C LEU A 72 3.20 5.59 9.61
N PHE A 73 4.15 4.75 9.98
CA PHE A 73 4.61 4.62 11.36
C PHE A 73 5.32 5.90 11.85
N ALA A 74 6.15 6.50 11.03
CA ALA A 74 6.79 7.78 11.37
C ALA A 74 5.77 8.88 11.63
N GLU A 75 4.70 8.96 10.84
CA GLU A 75 3.61 9.93 11.05
C GLU A 75 2.82 9.64 12.33
N GLU A 76 2.59 8.37 12.67
CA GLU A 76 1.96 8.00 13.96
C GLU A 76 2.79 8.48 15.15
N GLU A 77 4.08 8.23 15.14
CA GLU A 77 4.99 8.66 16.20
C GLU A 77 5.03 10.19 16.31
N ARG A 78 5.08 10.88 15.18
CA ARG A 78 5.04 12.34 15.14
C ARG A 78 3.76 12.89 15.78
N LEU A 79 2.60 12.35 15.43
CA LEU A 79 1.31 12.79 16.00
C LEU A 79 1.25 12.53 17.51
N ARG A 80 1.68 11.35 17.96
CA ARG A 80 1.75 11.04 19.41
C ARG A 80 2.69 11.97 20.15
N GLY A 81 3.85 12.30 19.55
CA GLY A 81 4.79 13.26 20.12
C GLY A 81 4.22 14.68 20.28
N LEU A 82 3.23 15.03 19.46
CA LEU A 82 2.48 16.30 19.56
C LEU A 82 1.26 16.20 20.51
N GLY A 83 1.05 15.09 21.21
CA GLY A 83 -0.12 14.86 22.04
C GLY A 83 -1.41 14.65 21.24
N GLN A 84 -1.32 14.35 19.95
CA GLN A 84 -2.45 14.07 19.06
C GLN A 84 -2.69 12.57 18.95
N GLU A 85 -3.96 12.17 18.88
CA GLU A 85 -4.32 10.77 18.63
C GLU A 85 -4.24 10.47 17.12
N PRO A 86 -3.39 9.53 16.68
CA PRO A 86 -3.35 9.11 15.29
C PRO A 86 -4.68 8.52 14.83
N GLY A 87 -5.01 8.71 13.56
CA GLY A 87 -6.12 8.00 12.94
C GLY A 87 -5.82 6.50 12.80
N VAL A 88 -6.83 5.75 12.41
CA VAL A 88 -6.71 4.30 12.22
C VAL A 88 -6.80 3.97 10.73
N SER A 89 -5.71 3.48 10.17
CA SER A 89 -5.69 2.90 8.83
C SER A 89 -6.21 1.47 8.88
N GLY A 90 -7.05 1.13 7.92
CA GLY A 90 -7.56 -0.23 7.75
C GLY A 90 -6.77 -1.00 6.67
N PRO A 91 -7.18 -2.24 6.38
CA PRO A 91 -6.58 -3.03 5.31
C PRO A 91 -6.84 -2.38 3.94
N SER A 92 -6.00 -2.71 2.96
CA SER A 92 -6.27 -2.40 1.56
C SER A 92 -7.13 -3.52 0.96
N PRO A 93 -8.31 -3.20 0.38
CA PRO A 93 -9.15 -4.21 -0.27
C PRO A 93 -8.58 -4.65 -1.62
N GLY A 94 -7.63 -3.89 -2.20
CA GLY A 94 -7.04 -4.25 -3.47
C GLY A 94 -6.32 -3.11 -4.20
N VAL A 95 -5.83 -3.46 -5.37
CA VAL A 95 -5.17 -2.60 -6.34
C VAL A 95 -6.06 -2.55 -7.58
N ASN A 96 -6.47 -1.35 -8.01
CA ASN A 96 -7.34 -1.16 -9.17
C ASN A 96 -6.55 -1.25 -10.49
N SER A 97 -5.34 -0.72 -10.51
CA SER A 97 -4.43 -0.78 -11.64
C SER A 97 -2.97 -0.83 -11.17
N MET A 98 -2.12 -1.44 -11.99
CA MET A 98 -0.68 -1.52 -11.75
C MET A 98 0.05 -1.59 -13.08
N ASP A 99 1.03 -0.70 -13.27
CA ASP A 99 1.84 -0.63 -14.48
C ASP A 99 3.33 -0.62 -14.14
N PHE A 100 4.10 -1.41 -14.87
CA PHE A 100 5.56 -1.36 -14.93
C PHE A 100 5.96 -0.73 -16.25
N LYS A 101 6.61 0.43 -16.24
CA LYS A 101 6.90 1.23 -17.45
C LYS A 101 8.34 1.07 -17.94
N VAL A 102 9.29 1.23 -17.03
CA VAL A 102 10.72 1.09 -17.33
C VAL A 102 11.31 0.07 -16.35
N PRO A 103 12.13 -0.88 -16.82
CA PRO A 103 12.76 -1.85 -15.92
C PRO A 103 13.73 -1.17 -14.97
N VAL A 104 13.71 -1.59 -13.71
CA VAL A 104 14.68 -1.17 -12.69
C VAL A 104 15.94 -2.03 -12.81
N ARG A 105 17.11 -1.38 -12.90
CA ARG A 105 18.40 -2.02 -13.10
C ARG A 105 19.26 -1.92 -11.84
N PRO A 106 20.27 -2.79 -11.70
CA PRO A 106 21.27 -2.61 -10.64
C PRO A 106 21.90 -1.23 -10.69
N GLY A 107 21.95 -0.55 -9.53
CA GLY A 107 22.41 0.83 -9.37
C GLY A 107 21.33 1.89 -9.57
N ASP A 108 20.12 1.53 -9.99
CA ASP A 108 19.02 2.50 -10.06
C ASP A 108 18.56 2.89 -8.66
N THR A 109 18.43 4.21 -8.44
CA THR A 109 17.78 4.79 -7.25
C THR A 109 16.38 5.23 -7.64
N VAL A 110 15.40 4.61 -7.02
CA VAL A 110 13.98 4.84 -7.31
C VAL A 110 13.34 5.60 -6.15
N ARG A 111 12.75 6.77 -6.44
CA ARG A 111 11.98 7.57 -5.49
C ARG A 111 10.51 7.26 -5.63
N TYR A 112 9.83 7.14 -4.50
CA TYR A 112 8.41 6.82 -4.43
C TYR A 112 7.61 7.98 -3.86
N GLU A 113 6.46 8.23 -4.46
CA GLU A 113 5.48 9.21 -4.00
C GLU A 113 4.09 8.59 -3.96
N LEU A 114 3.27 9.04 -3.02
CA LEU A 114 1.87 8.66 -2.94
C LEU A 114 1.00 9.92 -2.88
N VAL A 115 -0.08 9.92 -3.66
CA VAL A 115 -1.06 11.01 -3.71
C VAL A 115 -2.43 10.44 -3.36
N VAL A 116 -3.17 11.11 -2.49
CA VAL A 116 -4.58 10.81 -2.24
C VAL A 116 -5.41 11.44 -3.35
N THR A 117 -5.97 10.65 -4.24
CA THR A 117 -6.70 11.14 -5.42
C THR A 117 -8.19 11.35 -5.19
N ASP A 118 -8.78 10.61 -4.24
CA ASP A 118 -10.19 10.74 -3.86
C ASP A 118 -10.45 10.09 -2.49
N LYS A 119 -11.54 10.47 -1.83
CA LYS A 119 -12.02 9.81 -0.62
C LYS A 119 -13.54 9.83 -0.52
N ARG A 120 -14.12 8.75 -0.03
CA ARG A 120 -15.56 8.69 0.26
C ARG A 120 -15.86 7.80 1.46
N LYS A 121 -16.98 8.05 2.13
CA LYS A 121 -17.44 7.13 3.17
C LYS A 121 -17.79 5.77 2.58
N SER A 122 -17.52 4.71 3.34
CA SER A 122 -17.86 3.35 2.93
C SER A 122 -19.37 3.13 3.05
N ASN A 123 -19.97 2.56 2.01
CA ASN A 123 -21.37 2.16 2.03
C ASN A 123 -21.59 0.81 2.71
N SER A 124 -20.58 -0.07 2.70
CA SER A 124 -20.66 -1.45 3.20
C SER A 124 -20.11 -1.60 4.63
N ILE A 125 -19.15 -0.77 5.04
CA ILE A 125 -18.50 -0.87 6.34
C ILE A 125 -18.75 0.42 7.13
N PRO A 126 -19.73 0.43 8.04
CA PRO A 126 -20.05 1.61 8.83
C PRO A 126 -18.86 2.06 9.69
N GLY A 127 -18.61 3.36 9.76
CA GLY A 127 -17.52 3.96 10.53
C GLY A 127 -16.17 3.98 9.80
N TRP A 128 -16.15 3.61 8.53
CA TRP A 128 -14.97 3.65 7.67
C TRP A 128 -15.19 4.48 6.42
N GLY A 129 -14.12 5.06 5.92
CA GLY A 129 -14.04 5.68 4.62
C GLY A 129 -13.07 4.91 3.71
N LEU A 130 -13.27 5.02 2.43
CA LEU A 130 -12.37 4.55 1.38
C LEU A 130 -11.48 5.70 0.94
N LEU A 131 -10.21 5.43 0.79
CA LEU A 131 -9.19 6.32 0.24
C LEU A 131 -8.74 5.73 -1.10
N PHE A 132 -8.72 6.56 -2.11
CA PHE A 132 -8.15 6.22 -3.41
C PHE A 132 -6.80 6.90 -3.50
N ASN A 133 -5.77 6.13 -3.72
CA ASN A 133 -4.39 6.60 -3.70
C ASN A 133 -3.71 6.20 -5.00
N LYS A 134 -2.89 7.09 -5.52
CA LYS A 134 -1.96 6.79 -6.60
C LYS A 134 -0.55 6.74 -6.05
N ILE A 135 0.16 5.65 -6.27
CA ILE A 135 1.59 5.56 -6.02
C ILE A 135 2.33 5.66 -7.35
N THR A 136 3.40 6.43 -7.37
CA THR A 136 4.31 6.56 -8.51
C THR A 136 5.75 6.37 -8.05
N ALA A 137 6.56 5.75 -8.89
CA ALA A 137 7.97 5.56 -8.65
C ALA A 137 8.78 5.99 -9.87
N VAL A 138 9.76 6.86 -9.67
CA VAL A 138 10.64 7.36 -10.72
C VAL A 138 12.10 7.08 -10.38
N ASN A 139 12.91 6.74 -11.39
CA ASN A 139 14.33 6.53 -11.18
C ASN A 139 15.09 7.87 -11.20
N GLN A 140 16.42 7.82 -10.97
CA GLN A 140 17.30 8.98 -10.95
C GLN A 140 17.40 9.73 -12.30
N ARG A 141 16.90 9.16 -13.39
CA ARG A 141 16.81 9.79 -14.72
C ARG A 141 15.45 10.48 -14.96
N GLY A 142 14.54 10.45 -13.96
CA GLY A 142 13.19 10.98 -14.09
C GLY A 142 12.23 10.07 -14.88
N GLU A 143 12.61 8.82 -15.14
CA GLU A 143 11.78 7.87 -15.85
C GLU A 143 10.80 7.18 -14.90
N LEU A 144 9.52 7.11 -15.29
CA LEU A 144 8.49 6.40 -14.54
C LEU A 144 8.75 4.89 -14.63
N VAL A 145 9.09 4.26 -13.51
CA VAL A 145 9.34 2.82 -13.45
C VAL A 145 8.11 2.03 -13.02
N TYR A 146 7.30 2.61 -12.12
CA TYR A 146 6.12 1.95 -11.57
C TYR A 146 5.03 2.97 -11.23
N ARG A 147 3.78 2.60 -11.42
CA ARG A 147 2.61 3.28 -10.86
C ARG A 147 1.51 2.30 -10.53
N ALA A 148 0.70 2.62 -9.53
CA ALA A 148 -0.51 1.86 -9.21
C ALA A 148 -1.59 2.77 -8.60
N ASP A 149 -2.84 2.37 -8.80
CA ASP A 149 -4.00 2.94 -8.12
C ASP A 149 -4.44 1.97 -7.01
N LEU A 150 -4.34 2.43 -5.76
CA LEU A 150 -4.58 1.65 -4.56
C LEU A 150 -5.86 2.10 -3.87
N VAL A 151 -6.53 1.17 -3.21
CA VAL A 151 -7.65 1.50 -2.33
C VAL A 151 -7.27 1.12 -0.90
N GLY A 152 -7.55 2.00 0.06
CA GLY A 152 -7.32 1.76 1.48
C GLY A 152 -8.52 2.17 2.31
N PHE A 153 -8.60 1.68 3.55
CA PHE A 153 -9.59 2.14 4.50
C PHE A 153 -8.97 3.10 5.52
N SER A 154 -9.74 4.13 5.90
CA SER A 154 -9.44 4.99 7.04
C SER A 154 -10.67 5.11 7.93
N LYS A 155 -10.47 5.07 9.25
CA LYS A 155 -11.56 5.14 10.22
C LYS A 155 -12.09 6.58 10.34
N LEU A 156 -13.42 6.71 10.49
CA LEU A 156 -14.06 7.98 10.82
C LEU A 156 -13.85 8.27 12.32
N ARG A 157 -13.45 9.52 12.66
CA ARG A 157 -13.15 9.95 14.03
C ARG A 157 -14.35 9.79 14.96
N ASP A 158 -15.47 10.37 14.61
CA ASP A 158 -16.64 10.51 15.49
C ASP A 158 -17.77 9.52 15.16
N TYR A 159 -17.43 8.39 14.54
CA TYR A 159 -18.46 7.41 14.21
C TYR A 159 -19.01 6.76 15.46
N LYS A 160 -20.28 7.03 15.73
CA LYS A 160 -21.08 6.36 16.78
C LYS A 160 -21.92 5.26 16.14
N MET A 161 -21.61 4.02 16.47
CA MET A 161 -22.37 2.87 15.98
C MET A 161 -23.84 2.98 16.39
N PRO A 162 -24.82 2.94 15.47
CA PRO A 162 -26.25 2.97 15.79
C PRO A 162 -26.61 1.86 16.77
N LEU A 163 -27.52 2.15 17.70
CA LEU A 163 -27.92 1.20 18.75
C LEU A 163 -28.42 -0.13 18.17
N ARG A 164 -29.21 -0.09 17.09
CA ARG A 164 -29.68 -1.27 16.37
C ARG A 164 -28.54 -2.20 15.91
N LEU A 165 -27.45 -1.62 15.43
CA LEU A 165 -26.29 -2.38 14.98
C LEU A 165 -25.49 -2.95 16.16
N LYS A 166 -25.39 -2.20 17.26
CA LYS A 166 -24.80 -2.69 18.52
C LYS A 166 -25.57 -3.89 19.07
N VAL A 167 -26.89 -3.82 19.05
CA VAL A 167 -27.77 -4.92 19.50
C VAL A 167 -27.58 -6.14 18.59
N LEU A 168 -27.60 -5.96 17.27
CA LEU A 168 -27.38 -7.07 16.32
C LEU A 168 -26.03 -7.76 16.52
N LEU A 169 -24.92 -6.97 16.66
CA LEU A 169 -23.59 -7.50 16.93
C LEU A 169 -23.49 -8.14 18.31
N GLY A 170 -24.23 -7.63 19.30
CA GLY A 170 -24.36 -8.25 20.62
C GLY A 170 -25.02 -9.63 20.53
N LEU A 171 -26.08 -9.75 19.74
CA LEU A 171 -26.78 -11.02 19.53
C LEU A 171 -25.90 -12.08 18.82
N THR A 172 -25.00 -11.66 17.91
CA THR A 172 -24.06 -12.60 17.26
C THR A 172 -23.03 -13.22 18.21
N LYS A 173 -22.83 -12.62 19.39
CA LYS A 173 -21.93 -13.13 20.43
C LYS A 173 -22.61 -14.08 21.40
N LEU A 174 -23.94 -14.22 21.35
CA LEU A 174 -24.67 -15.15 22.20
C LEU A 174 -24.47 -16.60 21.72
N PRO A 175 -24.17 -17.55 22.61
CA PRO A 175 -23.81 -18.92 22.24
C PRO A 175 -24.90 -19.69 21.49
N LEU A 176 -26.17 -19.32 21.66
CA LEU A 176 -27.32 -19.96 21.02
C LEU A 176 -27.72 -19.31 19.67
N ILE A 177 -27.44 -18.03 19.47
CA ILE A 177 -27.91 -17.26 18.30
C ILE A 177 -26.76 -16.94 17.35
N GLY A 178 -25.56 -16.79 17.86
CA GLY A 178 -24.36 -16.45 17.07
C GLY A 178 -24.12 -17.36 15.84
N PRO A 179 -24.19 -18.69 15.96
CA PRO A 179 -24.01 -19.63 14.85
C PRO A 179 -25.09 -19.55 13.78
N LEU A 180 -26.34 -19.20 14.14
CA LEU A 180 -27.47 -19.10 13.20
C LEU A 180 -27.36 -17.86 12.31
N LEU A 181 -26.89 -16.74 12.86
CA LEU A 181 -26.71 -15.48 12.11
C LEU A 181 -25.52 -15.50 11.15
N LYS A 182 -24.52 -16.35 11.38
CA LYS A 182 -23.34 -16.51 10.50
C LYS A 182 -23.57 -17.40 9.27
N ARG A 183 -24.68 -18.13 9.21
CA ARG A 183 -25.01 -19.05 8.11
C ARG A 183 -25.81 -18.40 6.97
N GLY A 184 -26.16 -17.11 7.09
CA GLY A 184 -26.97 -16.36 6.12
C GLY A 184 -26.23 -15.26 5.36
N THR A 185 -24.89 -15.28 5.37
CA THR A 185 -24.07 -14.33 4.59
C THR A 185 -23.21 -15.07 3.58
#